data_dbd867426351570f2b843c1cb4a9c39e
#
_entry.id   dbd867426351570f2b843c1cb4a9c39e
#
_cell.length_a   1.000
_cell.length_b   1.000
_cell.length_c   1.000
_cell.angle_alpha   90.00
_cell.angle_beta   90.00
_cell.angle_gamma   90.00
#
_symmetry.space_group_name_H-M   'P 1'
#
loop_
_entity.id
_entity.type
_entity.pdbx_description
1 polymer ?
#
loop_
_entity_poly.entity_id
_entity_poly.type
_entity_poly.pdbx_seq_one_letter_code
_entity_poly.pdbx_strand_id
1 'polypeptide(L)'
;YFDWGWKDPRTCLTINHWVKNINDLGMENQTRIVVVTRKASSVARSLYKRNELPINDGLAIWGLYTERVLSFCEKSQLPIHYCSFESLLQYPEKTCKNLFHFLNIDYEPAVISRFIDKEISTSSRGSKIKYPNQIQKIENEIYSKIIEE
;
A
#
# COMPACT_ATOMS: atom_id res chain seq x y z
N TYR A 1 -7.46 -11.72 23.37
CA TYR A 1 -7.16 -10.49 22.63
C TYR A 1 -7.61 -10.70 21.21
N PHE A 2 -8.42 -9.79 20.65
CA PHE A 2 -8.82 -9.84 19.25
C PHE A 2 -7.96 -8.85 18.48
N ASP A 3 -7.18 -9.35 17.53
CA ASP A 3 -6.51 -8.49 16.56
C ASP A 3 -7.55 -7.91 15.61
N TRP A 4 -7.48 -6.62 15.35
CA TRP A 4 -8.35 -5.97 14.39
C TRP A 4 -7.52 -5.11 13.42
N GLY A 5 -8.06 -4.91 12.23
CA GLY A 5 -7.40 -4.10 11.21
C GLY A 5 -8.36 -3.14 10.53
N TRP A 6 -7.86 -1.99 10.18
CA TRP A 6 -8.55 -0.98 9.39
C TRP A 6 -7.88 -0.82 8.02
N LYS A 7 -8.65 -0.85 6.95
CA LYS A 7 -8.15 -0.64 5.59
C LYS A 7 -9.06 0.31 4.82
N ASP A 8 -8.57 1.50 4.51
CA ASP A 8 -9.20 2.46 3.58
C ASP A 8 -8.09 3.28 2.91
N PRO A 9 -8.07 3.42 1.57
CA PRO A 9 -7.07 4.22 0.86
C PRO A 9 -7.05 5.69 1.31
N ARG A 10 -8.18 6.23 1.79
CA ARG A 10 -8.30 7.61 2.27
C ARG A 10 -7.68 7.81 3.65
N THR A 11 -7.32 6.74 4.36
CA THR A 11 -6.68 6.84 5.68
C THR A 11 -5.40 7.67 5.61
N CYS A 12 -4.66 7.66 4.50
CA CYS A 12 -3.47 8.51 4.32
C CYS A 12 -3.76 10.02 4.45
N LEU A 13 -5.00 10.45 4.20
CA LEU A 13 -5.41 11.84 4.37
C LEU A 13 -5.79 12.18 5.82
N THR A 14 -6.15 11.18 6.61
CA THR A 14 -6.65 11.33 8.00
C THR A 14 -5.76 10.65 9.02
N ILE A 15 -4.60 10.14 8.62
CA ILE A 15 -3.73 9.31 9.44
C ILE A 15 -3.30 9.99 10.75
N ASN A 16 -3.07 11.30 10.72
CA ASN A 16 -2.68 12.06 11.90
C ASN A 16 -3.78 12.02 13.01
N HIS A 17 -5.06 12.01 12.61
CA HIS A 17 -6.17 11.86 13.58
C HIS A 17 -6.21 10.46 14.20
N TRP A 18 -5.92 9.43 13.37
CA TRP A 18 -5.82 8.06 13.86
C TRP A 18 -4.68 7.90 14.85
N VAL A 19 -3.49 8.41 14.51
CA VAL A 19 -2.31 8.33 15.39
C VAL A 19 -2.57 9.10 16.68
N LYS A 20 -3.20 10.28 16.62
CA LYS A 20 -3.58 11.00 17.85
C LYS A 20 -4.46 10.14 18.75
N ASN A 21 -5.50 9.51 18.20
CA ASN A 21 -6.39 8.65 18.99
C ASN A 21 -5.65 7.42 19.56
N ILE A 22 -4.73 6.81 18.80
CA ILE A 22 -3.88 5.70 19.24
C ILE A 22 -3.04 6.12 20.43
N ASN A 23 -2.42 7.30 20.36
CA ASN A 23 -1.61 7.86 21.44
C ASN A 23 -2.47 8.20 22.68
N ASP A 24 -3.62 8.86 22.45
CA ASP A 24 -4.55 9.20 23.54
C ASP A 24 -5.06 7.95 24.30
N LEU A 25 -5.09 6.79 23.63
CA LEU A 25 -5.49 5.50 24.18
C LEU A 25 -4.30 4.67 24.72
N GLY A 26 -3.05 5.12 24.56
CA GLY A 26 -1.85 4.38 24.96
C GLY A 26 -1.65 3.06 24.19
N MET A 27 -2.05 3.02 22.91
CA MET A 27 -2.04 1.82 22.08
C MET A 27 -0.85 1.76 21.08
N GLU A 28 0.15 2.63 21.19
CA GLU A 28 1.26 2.75 20.26
C GLU A 28 2.05 1.45 20.12
N ASN A 29 2.32 0.81 21.26
CA ASN A 29 3.09 -0.44 21.31
C ASN A 29 2.35 -1.64 20.66
N GLN A 30 1.04 -1.53 20.49
CA GLN A 30 0.18 -2.56 19.92
C GLN A 30 -0.17 -2.26 18.45
N THR A 31 0.17 -1.07 17.97
CA THR A 31 -0.19 -0.59 16.63
C THR A 31 0.94 -0.82 15.65
N ARG A 32 0.58 -1.31 14.47
CA ARG A 32 1.48 -1.48 13.32
C ARG A 32 0.83 -0.89 12.08
N ILE A 33 1.64 -0.29 11.22
CA ILE A 33 1.17 0.31 9.96
C ILE A 33 1.69 -0.53 8.79
N VAL A 34 0.79 -0.93 7.92
CA VAL A 34 1.13 -1.58 6.65
C VAL A 34 0.81 -0.62 5.50
N VAL A 35 1.85 -0.22 4.79
CA VAL A 35 1.72 0.59 3.58
C VAL A 35 1.69 -0.34 2.38
N VAL A 36 0.52 -0.43 1.74
CA VAL A 36 0.35 -1.21 0.52
C VAL A 36 0.31 -0.26 -0.67
N THR A 37 1.29 -0.39 -1.55
CA THR A 37 1.36 0.42 -2.79
C THR A 37 1.08 -0.42 -4.03
N ARG A 38 0.83 0.28 -5.14
CA ARG A 38 0.67 -0.29 -6.47
C ARG A 38 1.17 0.71 -7.50
N LYS A 39 1.64 0.25 -8.67
CA LYS A 39 2.11 1.13 -9.75
C LYS A 39 1.08 2.19 -10.10
N ALA A 40 1.52 3.43 -10.22
CA ALA A 40 0.68 4.59 -10.52
C ALA A 40 -0.19 4.37 -11.76
N SER A 41 0.41 3.81 -12.85
CA SER A 41 -0.33 3.48 -14.08
C SER A 41 -1.43 2.45 -13.86
N SER A 42 -1.20 1.47 -13.00
CA SER A 42 -2.19 0.42 -12.70
C SER A 42 -3.37 0.99 -11.92
N VAL A 43 -3.09 1.90 -10.97
CA VAL A 43 -4.13 2.59 -10.20
C VAL A 43 -4.93 3.53 -11.11
N ALA A 44 -4.27 4.35 -11.93
CA ALA A 44 -4.93 5.27 -12.86
C ALA A 44 -5.86 4.52 -13.84
N ARG A 45 -5.40 3.40 -14.42
CA ARG A 45 -6.25 2.56 -15.27
C ARG A 45 -7.44 1.95 -14.53
N SER A 46 -7.22 1.53 -13.29
CA SER A 46 -8.31 0.97 -12.47
C SER A 46 -9.38 2.02 -12.17
N LEU A 47 -8.98 3.26 -11.90
CA LEU A 47 -9.88 4.39 -11.68
C LEU A 47 -10.63 4.77 -12.98
N TYR A 48 -9.93 4.80 -14.11
CA TYR A 48 -10.55 5.03 -15.42
C TYR A 48 -11.61 3.95 -15.73
N LYS A 49 -11.25 2.68 -15.57
CA LYS A 49 -12.16 1.55 -15.87
C LYS A 49 -13.42 1.54 -14.99
N ARG A 50 -13.28 1.97 -13.73
CA ARG A 50 -14.37 1.90 -12.75
C ARG A 50 -15.24 3.15 -12.73
N ASN A 51 -14.64 4.32 -12.88
CA ASN A 51 -15.28 5.61 -12.66
C ASN A 51 -15.12 6.57 -13.83
N GLU A 52 -14.56 6.10 -14.96
CA GLU A 52 -14.24 6.92 -16.15
C GLU A 52 -13.32 8.12 -15.85
N LEU A 53 -12.60 8.07 -14.71
CA LEU A 53 -11.68 9.13 -14.32
C LEU A 53 -10.53 9.25 -15.30
N PRO A 54 -10.23 10.41 -15.89
CA PRO A 54 -9.10 10.58 -16.80
C PRO A 54 -7.79 10.08 -16.21
N ILE A 55 -6.95 9.45 -17.03
CA ILE A 55 -5.68 8.83 -16.59
C ILE A 55 -4.80 9.84 -15.83
N ASN A 56 -4.68 11.08 -16.33
CA ASN A 56 -3.87 12.10 -15.67
C ASN A 56 -4.40 12.47 -14.29
N ASP A 57 -5.71 12.52 -14.10
CA ASP A 57 -6.33 12.78 -12.81
C ASP A 57 -6.11 11.60 -11.86
N GLY A 58 -6.20 10.37 -12.38
CA GLY A 58 -5.86 9.17 -11.64
C GLY A 58 -4.41 9.12 -11.17
N LEU A 59 -3.46 9.57 -12.01
CA LEU A 59 -2.05 9.71 -11.65
C LEU A 59 -1.84 10.81 -10.61
N ALA A 60 -2.53 11.94 -10.73
CA ALA A 60 -2.43 13.05 -9.76
C ALA A 60 -2.97 12.65 -8.39
N ILE A 61 -4.10 11.95 -8.33
CA ILE A 61 -4.66 11.41 -7.08
C ILE A 61 -3.71 10.40 -6.45
N TRP A 62 -3.15 9.47 -7.25
CA TRP A 62 -2.18 8.50 -6.76
C TRP A 62 -0.95 9.21 -6.16
N GLY A 63 -0.41 10.23 -6.87
CA GLY A 63 0.71 11.02 -6.41
C GLY A 63 0.43 11.70 -5.07
N LEU A 64 -0.68 12.42 -4.99
CA LEU A 64 -1.10 13.11 -3.77
C LEU A 64 -1.20 12.16 -2.56
N TYR A 65 -1.83 11.00 -2.74
CA TYR A 65 -2.00 10.02 -1.66
C TYR A 65 -0.65 9.44 -1.24
N THR A 66 0.20 9.11 -2.21
CA THR A 66 1.53 8.54 -1.94
C THR A 66 2.46 9.55 -1.25
N GLU A 67 2.47 10.81 -1.67
CA GLU A 67 3.22 11.88 -0.98
C GLU A 67 2.77 12.05 0.48
N ARG A 68 1.46 11.95 0.74
CA ARG A 68 0.93 12.01 2.12
C ARG A 68 1.40 10.84 2.96
N VAL A 69 1.41 9.63 2.39
CA VAL A 69 1.94 8.43 3.06
C VAL A 69 3.42 8.61 3.37
N LEU A 70 4.23 8.98 2.39
CA LEU A 70 5.68 9.16 2.56
C LEU A 70 5.97 10.21 3.65
N SER A 71 5.35 11.39 3.56
CA SER A 71 5.53 12.46 4.53
C SER A 71 5.09 12.07 5.95
N PHE A 72 4.07 11.25 6.09
CA PHE A 72 3.67 10.70 7.38
C PHE A 72 4.70 9.69 7.89
N CYS A 73 5.11 8.74 7.05
CA CYS A 73 6.01 7.67 7.44
C CYS A 73 7.40 8.18 7.86
N GLU A 74 7.88 9.26 7.27
CA GLU A 74 9.15 9.91 7.67
C GLU A 74 9.15 10.44 9.11
N LYS A 75 7.98 10.80 9.63
CA LYS A 75 7.80 11.42 10.95
C LYS A 75 7.26 10.46 12.00
N SER A 76 6.75 9.31 11.55
CA SER A 76 6.10 8.34 12.43
C SER A 76 7.11 7.58 13.28
N GLN A 77 6.77 7.37 14.55
CA GLN A 77 7.48 6.48 15.45
C GLN A 77 6.86 5.07 15.52
N LEU A 78 5.70 4.89 14.88
CA LEU A 78 5.05 3.59 14.83
C LEU A 78 5.80 2.65 13.86
N PRO A 79 5.84 1.34 14.13
CA PRO A 79 6.40 0.37 13.21
C PRO A 79 5.67 0.38 11.85
N ILE A 80 6.42 0.43 10.76
CA ILE A 80 5.89 0.50 9.40
C ILE A 80 6.48 -0.61 8.55
N HIS A 81 5.61 -1.31 7.83
CA HIS A 81 5.99 -2.28 6.79
C HIS A 81 5.49 -1.82 5.43
N TYR A 82 6.36 -1.90 4.41
CA TYR A 82 6.02 -1.56 3.04
C TYR A 82 5.89 -2.83 2.20
N CYS A 83 4.81 -2.94 1.44
CA CYS A 83 4.66 -3.98 0.44
C CYS A 83 3.98 -3.44 -0.82
N SER A 84 4.19 -4.10 -1.95
CA SER A 84 3.50 -3.76 -3.19
C SER A 84 2.54 -4.86 -3.62
N PHE A 85 1.50 -4.44 -4.33
CA PHE A 85 0.60 -5.37 -4.98
C PHE A 85 1.33 -6.26 -5.99
N GLU A 86 2.33 -5.71 -6.66
CA GLU A 86 3.16 -6.42 -7.63
C GLU A 86 3.99 -7.51 -6.94
N SER A 87 4.65 -7.20 -5.82
CA SER A 87 5.41 -8.19 -5.05
C SER A 87 4.51 -9.30 -4.53
N LEU A 88 3.30 -8.96 -4.08
CA LEU A 88 2.32 -9.94 -3.62
C LEU A 88 1.91 -10.92 -4.73
N LEU A 89 1.76 -10.46 -5.97
CA LEU A 89 1.43 -11.34 -7.09
C LEU A 89 2.64 -12.14 -7.61
N GLN A 90 3.81 -11.55 -7.59
CA GLN A 90 5.03 -12.16 -8.13
C GLN A 90 5.65 -13.15 -7.15
N TYR A 91 5.71 -12.79 -5.87
CA TYR A 91 6.34 -13.54 -4.79
C TYR A 91 5.39 -13.70 -3.58
N PRO A 92 4.21 -14.33 -3.76
CA PRO A 92 3.15 -14.32 -2.76
C PRO A 92 3.59 -14.91 -1.41
N GLU A 93 4.31 -16.03 -1.45
CA GLU A 93 4.76 -16.70 -0.23
C GLU A 93 5.73 -15.84 0.58
N LYS A 94 6.76 -15.29 -0.08
CA LYS A 94 7.76 -14.42 0.55
C LYS A 94 7.11 -13.16 1.10
N THR A 95 6.29 -12.48 0.29
CA THR A 95 5.60 -11.24 0.70
C THR A 95 4.67 -11.46 1.89
N CYS A 96 3.92 -12.56 1.89
CA CYS A 96 3.04 -12.90 3.00
C CYS A 96 3.83 -13.27 4.25
N LYS A 97 4.91 -14.08 4.16
CA LYS A 97 5.74 -14.43 5.31
C LYS A 97 6.31 -13.18 5.98
N ASN A 98 6.86 -12.24 5.21
CA ASN A 98 7.40 -11.00 5.74
C ASN A 98 6.32 -10.15 6.43
N LEU A 99 5.14 -10.03 5.80
CA LEU A 99 4.01 -9.31 6.38
C LEU A 99 3.52 -9.94 7.69
N PHE A 100 3.33 -11.27 7.72
CA PHE A 100 2.87 -11.98 8.92
C PHE A 100 3.90 -11.89 10.05
N HIS A 101 5.19 -12.02 9.73
CA HIS A 101 6.27 -11.83 10.69
C HIS A 101 6.24 -10.40 11.28
N PHE A 102 6.11 -9.37 10.43
CA PHE A 102 5.99 -7.98 10.89
C PHE A 102 4.78 -7.77 11.80
N LEU A 103 3.65 -8.38 11.49
CA LEU A 103 2.42 -8.30 12.29
C LEU A 103 2.49 -9.15 13.56
N ASN A 104 3.52 -9.98 13.72
CA ASN A 104 3.64 -10.96 14.81
C ASN A 104 2.46 -11.94 14.86
N ILE A 105 2.06 -12.42 13.67
CA ILE A 105 0.97 -13.38 13.46
C ILE A 105 1.56 -14.63 12.81
N ASP A 106 1.08 -15.81 13.19
CA ASP A 106 1.52 -17.06 12.61
C ASP A 106 1.16 -17.14 11.12
N TYR A 107 2.16 -17.49 10.31
CA TYR A 107 1.98 -17.61 8.88
C TYR A 107 1.22 -18.88 8.51
N GLU A 108 0.06 -18.75 7.86
CA GLU A 108 -0.72 -19.87 7.34
C GLU A 108 -0.64 -19.93 5.81
N PRO A 109 -0.02 -20.97 5.22
CA PRO A 109 0.12 -21.09 3.76
C PRO A 109 -1.20 -21.10 2.99
N ALA A 110 -2.30 -21.56 3.61
CA ALA A 110 -3.63 -21.58 3.03
C ALA A 110 -4.15 -20.18 2.65
N VAL A 111 -3.62 -19.11 3.26
CA VAL A 111 -3.96 -17.73 2.91
C VAL A 111 -3.67 -17.43 1.44
N ILE A 112 -2.54 -17.93 0.91
CA ILE A 112 -2.17 -17.69 -0.48
C ILE A 112 -3.20 -18.26 -1.43
N SER A 113 -3.55 -19.54 -1.26
CA SER A 113 -4.49 -20.23 -2.15
C SER A 113 -5.92 -19.69 -2.05
N ARG A 114 -6.29 -19.15 -0.89
CA ARG A 114 -7.66 -18.63 -0.66
C ARG A 114 -7.86 -17.21 -1.12
N PHE A 115 -6.83 -16.36 -1.02
CA PHE A 115 -6.99 -14.91 -1.16
C PHE A 115 -6.14 -14.28 -2.25
N ILE A 116 -5.14 -14.98 -2.78
CA ILE A 116 -4.27 -14.45 -3.82
C ILE A 116 -4.58 -15.10 -5.16
N ASP A 117 -5.35 -14.37 -5.96
CA ASP A 117 -5.62 -14.72 -7.35
C ASP A 117 -4.76 -13.86 -8.29
N LYS A 118 -3.80 -14.49 -8.97
CA LYS A 118 -2.90 -13.83 -9.92
C LYS A 118 -3.62 -13.27 -11.15
N GLU A 119 -4.79 -13.80 -11.48
CA GLU A 119 -5.57 -13.39 -12.65
C GLU A 119 -6.40 -12.13 -12.43
N ILE A 120 -6.62 -11.73 -11.19
CA ILE A 120 -7.35 -10.49 -10.81
C ILE A 120 -6.70 -9.23 -11.38
N SER A 121 -5.39 -9.25 -11.68
CA SER A 121 -4.66 -8.07 -12.16
C SER A 121 -4.87 -7.82 -13.65
N THR A 122 -6.05 -7.36 -14.04
CA THR A 122 -6.34 -6.98 -15.43
C THR A 122 -5.79 -5.59 -15.82
N SER A 123 -5.46 -4.74 -14.86
CA SER A 123 -5.02 -3.36 -15.07
C SER A 123 -3.53 -3.21 -15.44
N SER A 124 -2.74 -4.29 -15.32
CA SER A 124 -1.36 -4.33 -15.80
C SER A 124 -1.26 -4.52 -17.32
N ARG A 125 -2.33 -4.99 -17.96
CA ARG A 125 -2.41 -5.19 -19.41
C ARG A 125 -2.80 -3.87 -20.10
N GLY A 126 -1.89 -3.26 -20.84
CA GLY A 126 -2.16 -2.03 -21.63
C GLY A 126 -0.87 -1.33 -22.08
N SER A 127 -1.00 -0.36 -23.01
CA SER A 127 0.12 0.46 -23.47
C SER A 127 0.84 1.16 -22.32
N LYS A 128 2.16 1.37 -22.46
CA LYS A 128 2.92 2.11 -21.46
C LYS A 128 2.33 3.53 -21.32
N ILE A 129 1.97 3.92 -20.09
CA ILE A 129 1.59 5.28 -19.76
C ILE A 129 2.89 6.05 -19.47
N LYS A 130 3.08 7.18 -20.15
CA LYS A 130 4.18 8.09 -19.82
C LYS A 130 3.79 8.90 -18.59
N TYR A 131 4.61 8.82 -17.55
CA TYR A 131 4.38 9.57 -16.33
C TYR A 131 4.94 10.99 -16.43
N PRO A 132 4.30 11.98 -15.78
CA PRO A 132 4.98 13.21 -15.38
C PRO A 132 6.21 12.88 -14.51
N ASN A 133 7.28 13.65 -14.65
CA ASN A 133 8.53 13.41 -13.89
C ASN A 133 8.30 13.35 -12.36
N GLN A 134 7.38 14.17 -11.86
CA GLN A 134 7.02 14.16 -10.43
C GLN A 134 6.45 12.80 -10.01
N ILE A 135 5.50 12.24 -10.76
CA ILE A 135 4.90 10.93 -10.46
C ILE A 135 5.96 9.82 -10.50
N GLN A 136 6.91 9.90 -11.46
CA GLN A 136 8.00 8.93 -11.54
C GLN A 136 8.92 9.00 -10.31
N LYS A 137 9.22 10.20 -9.80
CA LYS A 137 10.02 10.37 -8.58
C LYS A 137 9.33 9.77 -7.36
N ILE A 138 8.05 10.08 -7.18
CA ILE A 138 7.24 9.55 -6.06
C ILE A 138 7.15 8.02 -6.15
N GLU A 139 6.95 7.46 -7.35
CA GLU A 139 6.91 6.01 -7.55
C GLU A 139 8.25 5.36 -7.18
N ASN A 140 9.36 5.90 -7.65
CA ASN A 140 10.69 5.40 -7.31
C ASN A 140 10.94 5.46 -5.81
N GLU A 141 10.54 6.54 -5.15
CA GLU A 141 10.72 6.72 -3.71
C GLU A 141 9.93 5.70 -2.90
N ILE A 142 8.63 5.52 -3.16
CA ILE A 142 7.84 4.54 -2.40
C ILE A 142 8.31 3.11 -2.64
N TYR A 143 8.74 2.78 -3.87
CA TYR A 143 9.25 1.44 -4.18
C TYR A 143 10.64 1.19 -3.57
N SER A 144 11.47 2.22 -3.36
CA SER A 144 12.76 2.07 -2.66
C SER A 144 12.61 1.70 -1.18
N LYS A 145 11.43 1.91 -0.58
CA LYS A 145 11.12 1.51 0.80
C LYS A 145 10.72 0.03 0.92
N ILE A 146 10.38 -0.61 -0.19
CA ILE A 146 10.02 -2.03 -0.21
C ILE A 146 11.33 -2.80 -0.19
N ILE A 147 11.64 -3.42 0.94
CA ILE A 147 12.84 -4.23 1.10
C ILE A 147 12.64 -5.53 0.31
N GLU A 148 13.35 -5.66 -0.79
CA GLU A 148 13.53 -6.93 -1.49
C GLU A 148 14.67 -7.68 -0.78
N GLU A 149 14.35 -8.35 0.33
CA GLU A 149 15.26 -9.31 0.98
C GLU A 149 15.19 -10.68 0.32
#